data_ad3aa0c222c0c9c9d3b921a15c0477b7
#
_entry.id   ad3aa0c222c0c9c9d3b921a15c0477b7
#
_cell.length_a   1.000
_cell.length_b   1.000
_cell.length_c   1.000
_cell.angle_alpha   90.00
_cell.angle_beta   90.00
_cell.angle_gamma   90.00
#
_symmetry.space_group_name_H-M   'P 1'
#
loop_
_entity.id
_entity.type
_entity.pdbx_description
1 polymer ?
#
loop_
_entity_poly.entity_id
_entity_poly.type
_entity_poly.pdbx_seq_one_letter_code
_entity_poly.pdbx_strand_id
1 'polypeptide(L)'
;MINELLVNLVNSVLGTGKRTARGNQSYNCPFCNHTKPKLEVNFSENKKGYNPWHCWVCDKKGTRISTLFKQIKASSEKFTDLYKLVSNEHERKIEEKFIEVKLPTEFQSITTNATSLTGRKAWNYLKNRGLTIDDIEKYNLGYCEHGNYSNMIIIPSYDENGRLNFFTGRSFEKDPYRKYRNPEASRDIIPFELFINWRLPLVLCEGPFDAIAIKRNAIPLLGNNIQSKLMKKI
;
A
#
# COMPACT_ATOMS: atom_id res chain seq x y z
N MET A 1 26.64 16.64 -4.21
CA MET A 1 26.18 17.96 -4.71
C MET A 1 24.87 18.32 -4.02
N ILE A 2 24.46 19.58 -4.01
CA ILE A 2 23.14 20.02 -3.50
C ILE A 2 22.15 19.96 -4.66
N ASN A 3 20.96 19.39 -4.43
CA ASN A 3 19.90 19.38 -5.43
C ASN A 3 19.19 20.73 -5.42
N GLU A 4 19.59 21.63 -6.32
CA GLU A 4 19.06 23.00 -6.45
C GLU A 4 17.55 23.03 -6.76
N LEU A 5 17.05 22.09 -7.56
CA LEU A 5 15.62 22.01 -7.88
C LEU A 5 14.79 21.66 -6.64
N LEU A 6 15.30 20.76 -5.79
CA LEU A 6 14.66 20.40 -4.52
C LEU A 6 14.69 21.57 -3.53
N VAL A 7 15.79 22.36 -3.50
CA VAL A 7 15.87 23.59 -2.72
C VAL A 7 14.79 24.57 -3.17
N ASN A 8 14.66 24.80 -4.46
CA ASN A 8 13.67 25.72 -5.03
C ASN A 8 12.23 25.28 -4.71
N LEU A 9 11.95 23.97 -4.78
CA LEU A 9 10.65 23.43 -4.41
C LEU A 9 10.35 23.68 -2.93
N VAL A 10 11.30 23.41 -2.03
CA VAL A 10 11.10 23.64 -0.59
C VAL A 10 10.97 25.15 -0.29
N ASN A 11 11.74 26.01 -0.98
CA ASN A 11 11.60 27.46 -0.88
C ASN A 11 10.20 27.94 -1.28
N SER A 12 9.58 27.33 -2.27
CA SER A 12 8.20 27.67 -2.70
C SER A 12 7.14 27.35 -1.65
N VAL A 13 7.47 26.50 -0.66
CA VAL A 13 6.55 26.06 0.40
C VAL A 13 6.86 26.75 1.74
N LEU A 14 8.14 26.91 2.09
CA LEU A 14 8.58 27.42 3.38
C LEU A 14 9.09 28.87 3.34
N GLY A 15 9.16 29.48 2.14
CA GLY A 15 9.85 30.74 1.92
C GLY A 15 11.36 30.53 1.71
N THR A 16 12.07 31.61 1.40
CA THR A 16 13.51 31.56 1.09
C THR A 16 14.33 31.17 2.30
N GLY A 17 15.04 30.05 2.20
CA GLY A 17 15.94 29.56 3.23
C GLY A 17 17.28 30.31 3.27
N LYS A 18 17.99 30.26 4.41
CA LYS A 18 19.33 30.79 4.59
C LYS A 18 20.33 29.65 4.71
N ARG A 19 21.43 29.70 3.96
CA ARG A 19 22.50 28.69 4.05
C ARG A 19 23.18 28.74 5.41
N THR A 20 23.33 27.58 6.04
CA THR A 20 24.04 27.44 7.32
C THR A 20 25.52 27.14 7.07
N ALA A 21 26.39 27.36 8.06
CA ALA A 21 27.81 27.02 7.98
C ALA A 21 28.07 25.51 7.73
N ARG A 22 27.09 24.64 8.06
CA ARG A 22 27.15 23.20 7.82
C ARG A 22 26.66 22.79 6.42
N GLY A 23 26.31 23.75 5.56
CA GLY A 23 25.81 23.49 4.21
C GLY A 23 24.32 23.17 4.12
N ASN A 24 23.59 23.12 5.22
CA ASN A 24 22.13 22.97 5.24
C ASN A 24 21.45 24.29 4.85
N GLN A 25 20.12 24.23 4.59
CA GLN A 25 19.27 25.43 4.50
C GLN A 25 18.43 25.55 5.77
N SER A 26 18.34 26.75 6.33
CA SER A 26 17.52 27.05 7.50
C SER A 26 16.30 27.88 7.14
N TYR A 27 15.15 27.53 7.69
CA TYR A 27 13.84 28.12 7.43
C TYR A 27 13.15 28.53 8.74
N ASN A 28 12.17 29.42 8.65
CA ASN A 28 11.25 29.65 9.73
C ASN A 28 10.41 28.37 9.93
N CYS A 29 10.30 27.93 11.18
CA CYS A 29 9.61 26.68 11.47
C CYS A 29 8.09 26.87 11.44
N PRO A 30 7.34 26.17 10.57
CA PRO A 30 5.89 26.31 10.47
C PRO A 30 5.15 25.66 11.64
N PHE A 31 5.84 24.96 12.54
CA PHE A 31 5.24 24.27 13.66
C PHE A 31 5.27 25.05 14.96
N CYS A 32 6.28 25.88 15.17
CA CYS A 32 6.42 26.66 16.40
C CYS A 32 6.49 28.17 16.18
N ASN A 33 6.42 28.62 14.93
CA ASN A 33 6.44 30.05 14.54
C ASN A 33 7.56 30.86 15.19
N HIS A 34 8.73 30.22 15.45
CA HIS A 34 9.86 30.93 16.06
C HIS A 34 10.38 32.03 15.12
N THR A 35 10.69 33.19 15.65
CA THR A 35 11.08 34.39 14.89
C THR A 35 12.38 34.25 14.10
N LYS A 36 13.29 33.34 14.53
CA LYS A 36 14.53 33.05 13.82
C LYS A 36 14.42 31.73 13.03
N PRO A 37 15.06 31.59 11.86
CA PRO A 37 15.03 30.34 11.09
C PRO A 37 15.76 29.23 11.84
N LYS A 38 15.02 28.29 12.40
CA LYS A 38 15.51 27.18 13.24
C LYS A 38 15.16 25.80 12.70
N LEU A 39 14.39 25.74 11.61
CA LEU A 39 14.15 24.50 10.88
C LEU A 39 15.28 24.31 9.84
N GLU A 40 16.18 23.40 10.11
CA GLU A 40 17.26 23.06 9.15
C GLU A 40 16.84 21.88 8.27
N VAL A 41 17.14 21.96 6.98
CA VAL A 41 16.92 20.91 5.98
C VAL A 41 18.23 20.63 5.27
N ASN A 42 18.58 19.37 5.16
CA ASN A 42 19.75 18.91 4.43
C ASN A 42 19.36 18.51 3.00
N PHE A 43 19.95 19.17 2.02
CA PHE A 43 19.73 18.92 0.59
C PHE A 43 20.90 18.20 -0.08
N SER A 44 21.86 17.72 0.68
CA SER A 44 23.00 16.98 0.13
C SER A 44 22.50 15.68 -0.50
N GLU A 45 22.93 15.44 -1.72
CA GLU A 45 22.70 14.16 -2.39
C GLU A 45 23.35 13.03 -1.60
N ASN A 46 22.58 12.04 -1.25
CA ASN A 46 23.08 10.83 -0.61
C ASN A 46 22.47 9.59 -1.29
N LYS A 47 23.23 8.48 -1.26
CA LYS A 47 22.84 7.21 -1.90
C LYS A 47 21.53 6.59 -1.40
N LYS A 48 20.93 7.15 -0.33
CA LYS A 48 19.71 6.64 0.30
C LYS A 48 18.49 7.52 0.05
N GLY A 49 18.62 8.65 -0.68
CA GLY A 49 17.53 9.59 -0.94
C GLY A 49 16.95 10.23 0.34
N TYR A 50 17.75 10.39 1.38
CA TYR A 50 17.33 11.04 2.62
C TYR A 50 17.67 12.52 2.59
N ASN A 51 16.68 13.35 2.89
CA ASN A 51 16.83 14.78 3.12
C ASN A 51 16.34 15.07 4.55
N PRO A 52 17.17 14.79 5.56
CA PRO A 52 16.76 14.97 6.95
C PRO A 52 16.53 16.46 7.25
N TRP A 53 15.55 16.68 8.09
CA TRP A 53 15.19 18.00 8.57
C TRP A 53 14.92 17.99 10.07
N HIS A 54 15.23 19.07 10.74
CA HIS A 54 15.07 19.21 12.19
C HIS A 54 14.86 20.67 12.59
N CYS A 55 13.89 20.92 13.45
CA CYS A 55 13.73 22.22 14.11
C CYS A 55 14.40 22.20 15.49
N TRP A 56 15.40 23.03 15.67
CA TRP A 56 16.19 23.14 16.92
C TRP A 56 15.43 23.78 18.09
N VAL A 57 14.18 24.21 17.90
CA VAL A 57 13.35 24.80 18.96
C VAL A 57 12.26 23.87 19.42
N CYS A 58 11.46 23.31 18.51
CA CYS A 58 10.34 22.43 18.85
C CYS A 58 10.65 20.93 18.69
N ASP A 59 11.87 20.57 18.38
CA ASP A 59 12.38 19.21 18.16
C ASP A 59 11.63 18.38 17.09
N LYS A 60 10.75 19.00 16.29
CA LYS A 60 10.13 18.31 15.16
C LYS A 60 11.17 18.01 14.13
N LYS A 61 11.20 16.73 13.66
CA LYS A 61 12.21 16.20 12.75
C LYS A 61 11.65 15.11 11.84
N GLY A 62 12.37 14.84 10.78
CA GLY A 62 12.08 13.77 9.85
C GLY A 62 13.26 13.50 8.92
N THR A 63 13.19 12.38 8.21
CA THR A 63 14.27 11.91 7.34
C THR A 63 14.06 12.22 5.86
N ARG A 64 12.86 12.68 5.47
CA ARG A 64 12.48 12.94 4.07
C ARG A 64 11.66 14.22 3.96
N ILE A 65 11.80 14.94 2.85
CA ILE A 65 10.98 16.13 2.54
C ILE A 65 9.49 15.78 2.45
N SER A 66 9.14 14.59 1.96
CA SER A 66 7.74 14.14 1.89
C SER A 66 7.07 14.10 3.29
N THR A 67 7.80 13.75 4.34
CA THR A 67 7.27 13.80 5.71
C THR A 67 7.07 15.24 6.20
N LEU A 68 7.95 16.15 5.84
CA LEU A 68 7.80 17.57 6.11
C LEU A 68 6.55 18.12 5.40
N PHE A 69 6.42 17.90 4.11
CA PHE A 69 5.28 18.34 3.31
C PHE A 69 3.95 17.78 3.83
N LYS A 70 3.93 16.51 4.25
CA LYS A 70 2.75 15.90 4.87
C LYS A 70 2.35 16.60 6.17
N GLN A 71 3.32 16.91 7.05
CA GLN A 71 3.04 17.54 8.34
C GLN A 71 2.56 18.98 8.20
N ILE A 72 3.03 19.73 7.20
CA ILE A 72 2.60 21.11 6.92
C ILE A 72 1.38 21.17 5.99
N LYS A 73 0.82 20.03 5.59
CA LYS A 73 -0.33 19.92 4.68
C LYS A 73 -0.10 20.66 3.35
N ALA A 74 1.09 20.49 2.75
CA ALA A 74 1.39 21.04 1.44
C ALA A 74 0.38 20.54 0.39
N SER A 75 0.16 21.32 -0.69
CA SER A 75 -0.78 20.96 -1.75
C SER A 75 -0.34 19.71 -2.51
N SER A 76 -1.31 18.99 -3.10
CA SER A 76 -1.06 17.79 -3.92
C SER A 76 -0.11 18.06 -5.09
N GLU A 77 -0.15 19.27 -5.67
CA GLU A 77 0.75 19.71 -6.71
C GLU A 77 2.22 19.71 -6.24
N LYS A 78 2.49 20.20 -5.01
CA LYS A 78 3.83 20.20 -4.42
C LYS A 78 4.35 18.79 -4.14
N PHE A 79 3.47 17.85 -3.81
CA PHE A 79 3.85 16.44 -3.73
C PHE A 79 4.19 15.86 -5.10
N THR A 80 3.41 16.18 -6.14
CA THR A 80 3.69 15.75 -7.51
C THR A 80 5.06 16.24 -7.97
N ASP A 81 5.37 17.53 -7.75
CA ASP A 81 6.66 18.09 -8.09
C ASP A 81 7.81 17.50 -7.27
N LEU A 82 7.58 17.25 -5.96
CA LEU A 82 8.56 16.57 -5.11
C LEU A 82 8.88 15.18 -5.66
N TYR A 83 7.87 14.40 -6.02
CA TYR A 83 8.09 13.06 -6.56
C TYR A 83 8.83 13.08 -7.90
N LYS A 84 8.55 14.03 -8.77
CA LYS A 84 9.33 14.21 -10.02
C LYS A 84 10.81 14.47 -9.76
N LEU A 85 11.14 15.22 -8.70
CA LEU A 85 12.53 15.60 -8.39
C LEU A 85 13.27 14.50 -7.62
N VAL A 86 12.58 13.77 -6.75
CA VAL A 86 13.18 12.71 -5.91
C VAL A 86 13.18 11.36 -6.61
N SER A 87 12.22 11.11 -7.51
CA SER A 87 12.08 9.85 -8.24
C SER A 87 13.09 9.66 -9.36
N ASN A 88 13.75 10.72 -9.85
CA ASN A 88 14.75 10.57 -10.90
C ASN A 88 15.96 9.68 -10.56
N GLU A 89 16.20 9.35 -9.28
CA GLU A 89 17.18 8.31 -8.89
C GLU A 89 16.53 7.00 -8.41
N HIS A 90 15.26 7.05 -7.99
CA HIS A 90 14.56 5.86 -7.51
C HIS A 90 13.63 5.23 -8.55
N GLU A 91 13.15 5.98 -9.54
CA GLU A 91 12.40 5.41 -10.66
C GLU A 91 13.27 4.56 -11.60
N ARG A 92 14.58 4.78 -11.67
CA ARG A 92 15.50 3.82 -12.33
C ARG A 92 15.71 2.53 -11.51
N LYS A 93 15.17 2.44 -10.28
CA LYS A 93 15.20 1.23 -9.43
C LYS A 93 13.83 0.78 -8.95
N ILE A 94 12.81 1.57 -9.18
CA ILE A 94 11.43 1.14 -9.38
C ILE A 94 11.15 1.30 -10.91
N GLU A 95 11.96 0.70 -11.76
CA GLU A 95 11.34 -0.40 -12.51
C GLU A 95 10.56 -1.08 -11.41
N GLU A 96 9.24 -0.86 -11.38
CA GLU A 96 8.36 -1.82 -10.80
C GLU A 96 8.96 -3.14 -11.28
N LYS A 97 9.72 -3.83 -10.44
CA LYS A 97 9.72 -5.25 -10.49
C LYS A 97 8.23 -5.47 -10.41
N PHE A 98 7.59 -5.65 -11.54
CA PHE A 98 6.38 -6.39 -11.63
C PHE A 98 6.79 -7.72 -11.02
N ILE A 99 6.73 -7.79 -9.69
CA ILE A 99 6.80 -9.04 -8.98
C ILE A 99 5.51 -9.64 -9.45
N GLU A 100 5.62 -10.44 -10.51
CA GLU A 100 4.51 -11.21 -11.03
C GLU A 100 3.94 -11.93 -9.82
N VAL A 101 2.77 -11.48 -9.38
CA VAL A 101 2.12 -12.07 -8.22
C VAL A 101 1.80 -13.51 -8.59
N LYS A 102 2.34 -14.45 -7.84
CA LYS A 102 2.07 -15.89 -8.00
C LYS A 102 1.40 -16.39 -6.74
N LEU A 103 0.45 -17.30 -6.90
CA LEU A 103 -0.08 -18.03 -5.76
C LEU A 103 1.05 -18.80 -5.07
N PRO A 104 0.94 -19.06 -3.77
CA PRO A 104 1.89 -19.94 -3.08
C PRO A 104 2.04 -21.26 -3.83
N THR A 105 3.24 -21.81 -3.88
CA THR A 105 3.50 -23.11 -4.55
C THR A 105 2.68 -24.25 -3.91
N GLU A 106 2.34 -24.08 -2.64
CA GLU A 106 1.55 -25.02 -1.83
C GLU A 106 0.03 -24.80 -1.94
N PHE A 107 -0.39 -23.88 -2.80
CA PHE A 107 -1.81 -23.58 -3.01
C PHE A 107 -2.57 -24.80 -3.53
N GLN A 108 -3.65 -25.12 -2.86
CA GLN A 108 -4.60 -26.15 -3.23
C GLN A 108 -6.01 -25.58 -3.31
N SER A 109 -6.74 -25.89 -4.38
CA SER A 109 -8.14 -25.49 -4.49
C SER A 109 -8.99 -26.21 -3.45
N ILE A 110 -9.95 -25.49 -2.88
CA ILE A 110 -10.90 -26.08 -1.95
C ILE A 110 -11.95 -26.87 -2.72
N THR A 111 -12.12 -28.12 -2.34
CA THR A 111 -13.12 -29.02 -2.89
C THR A 111 -13.98 -29.61 -1.78
N THR A 112 -15.21 -30.00 -2.10
CA THR A 112 -16.13 -30.65 -1.16
C THR A 112 -15.62 -32.01 -0.66
N ASN A 113 -14.78 -32.66 -1.45
CA ASN A 113 -14.23 -33.99 -1.21
C ASN A 113 -12.78 -33.95 -0.71
N ALA A 114 -12.39 -32.89 0.01
CA ALA A 114 -11.05 -32.78 0.56
C ALA A 114 -10.71 -33.97 1.46
N THR A 115 -9.66 -34.70 1.08
CA THR A 115 -9.19 -35.89 1.82
C THR A 115 -8.35 -35.50 3.04
N SER A 116 -7.60 -34.38 2.93
CA SER A 116 -6.75 -33.94 4.01
C SER A 116 -7.53 -33.29 5.17
N LEU A 117 -6.96 -33.38 6.38
CA LEU A 117 -7.54 -32.73 7.56
C LEU A 117 -7.57 -31.19 7.39
N THR A 118 -6.53 -30.62 6.83
CA THR A 118 -6.40 -29.18 6.58
C THR A 118 -7.42 -28.71 5.56
N GLY A 119 -7.60 -29.44 4.46
CA GLY A 119 -8.63 -29.15 3.46
C GLY A 119 -10.05 -29.19 4.04
N ARG A 120 -10.36 -30.19 4.89
CA ARG A 120 -11.66 -30.25 5.59
C ARG A 120 -11.86 -29.08 6.54
N LYS A 121 -10.83 -28.66 7.29
CA LYS A 121 -10.90 -27.46 8.14
C LYS A 121 -11.12 -26.20 7.32
N ALA A 122 -10.41 -26.04 6.22
CA ALA A 122 -10.56 -24.90 5.31
C ALA A 122 -11.98 -24.83 4.72
N TRP A 123 -12.53 -25.96 4.25
CA TRP A 123 -13.90 -26.08 3.78
C TRP A 123 -14.91 -25.68 4.86
N ASN A 124 -14.81 -26.27 6.06
CA ASN A 124 -15.71 -25.97 7.18
C ASN A 124 -15.63 -24.49 7.59
N TYR A 125 -14.44 -23.90 7.57
CA TYR A 125 -14.26 -22.49 7.87
C TYR A 125 -15.05 -21.60 6.89
N LEU A 126 -14.98 -21.86 5.58
CA LEU A 126 -15.71 -21.09 4.56
C LEU A 126 -17.22 -21.33 4.66
N LYS A 127 -17.63 -22.59 4.85
CA LYS A 127 -19.04 -22.95 5.06
C LYS A 127 -19.64 -22.22 6.27
N ASN A 128 -18.92 -22.18 7.39
CA ASN A 128 -19.36 -21.46 8.59
C ASN A 128 -19.42 -19.94 8.41
N ARG A 129 -18.77 -19.41 7.37
CA ARG A 129 -18.88 -18.01 6.93
C ARG A 129 -20.02 -17.78 5.94
N GLY A 130 -20.79 -18.80 5.61
CA GLY A 130 -21.92 -18.73 4.69
C GLY A 130 -21.51 -18.70 3.21
N LEU A 131 -20.26 -19.06 2.86
CA LEU A 131 -19.85 -19.18 1.46
C LEU A 131 -20.38 -20.47 0.86
N THR A 132 -20.85 -20.40 -0.37
CA THR A 132 -21.30 -21.53 -1.17
C THR A 132 -20.15 -22.11 -2.00
N ILE A 133 -20.38 -23.26 -2.64
CA ILE A 133 -19.45 -23.84 -3.61
C ILE A 133 -19.23 -22.87 -4.77
N ASP A 134 -20.30 -22.29 -5.30
CA ASP A 134 -20.22 -21.32 -6.40
C ASP A 134 -19.36 -20.10 -6.04
N ASP A 135 -19.43 -19.61 -4.78
CA ASP A 135 -18.55 -18.53 -4.31
C ASP A 135 -17.08 -18.98 -4.31
N ILE A 136 -16.81 -20.19 -3.83
CA ILE A 136 -15.45 -20.74 -3.75
C ILE A 136 -14.85 -20.92 -5.14
N GLU A 137 -15.62 -21.47 -6.08
CA GLU A 137 -15.18 -21.67 -7.46
C GLU A 137 -15.02 -20.35 -8.20
N LYS A 138 -16.02 -19.45 -8.10
CA LYS A 138 -16.01 -18.13 -8.73
C LYS A 138 -14.75 -17.32 -8.37
N TYR A 139 -14.38 -17.30 -7.09
CA TYR A 139 -13.23 -16.56 -6.61
C TYR A 139 -11.94 -17.40 -6.55
N ASN A 140 -11.98 -18.65 -7.02
CA ASN A 140 -10.86 -19.59 -7.00
C ASN A 140 -10.22 -19.69 -5.61
N LEU A 141 -11.06 -19.83 -4.56
CA LEU A 141 -10.57 -19.89 -3.18
C LEU A 141 -9.81 -21.20 -2.94
N GLY A 142 -8.68 -21.08 -2.27
CA GLY A 142 -7.84 -22.22 -1.94
C GLY A 142 -7.29 -22.14 -0.53
N TYR A 143 -6.40 -23.08 -0.20
CA TYR A 143 -5.72 -23.14 1.09
C TYR A 143 -4.29 -23.65 0.91
N CYS A 144 -3.47 -23.50 1.95
CA CYS A 144 -2.14 -24.11 2.01
C CYS A 144 -2.01 -24.95 3.27
N GLU A 145 -1.43 -26.14 3.13
CA GLU A 145 -1.20 -27.06 4.27
C GLU A 145 0.11 -26.74 4.99
N HIS A 146 1.09 -26.26 4.29
CA HIS A 146 2.43 -25.99 4.79
C HIS A 146 2.99 -24.69 4.21
N GLY A 147 4.25 -24.37 4.54
CA GLY A 147 4.91 -23.19 4.06
C GLY A 147 4.48 -21.92 4.78
N ASN A 148 4.77 -20.82 4.15
CA ASN A 148 4.52 -19.46 4.69
C ASN A 148 3.03 -19.15 4.89
N TYR A 149 2.14 -19.83 4.18
CA TYR A 149 0.70 -19.66 4.21
C TYR A 149 -0.02 -20.86 4.82
N SER A 150 0.71 -21.66 5.61
CA SER A 150 0.12 -22.81 6.32
C SER A 150 -1.11 -22.42 7.13
N ASN A 151 -2.15 -23.25 7.06
CA ASN A 151 -3.45 -23.05 7.72
C ASN A 151 -4.13 -21.71 7.34
N MET A 152 -3.93 -21.25 6.10
CA MET A 152 -4.60 -20.07 5.59
C MET A 152 -5.49 -20.38 4.39
N ILE A 153 -6.67 -19.74 4.35
CA ILE A 153 -7.44 -19.58 3.14
C ILE A 153 -6.70 -18.56 2.26
N ILE A 154 -6.49 -18.90 1.02
CA ILE A 154 -5.96 -18.00 0.00
C ILE A 154 -7.12 -17.48 -0.85
N ILE A 155 -7.21 -16.18 -0.95
CA ILE A 155 -8.26 -15.46 -1.67
C ILE A 155 -7.60 -14.72 -2.81
N PRO A 156 -7.54 -15.28 -4.04
CA PRO A 156 -6.97 -14.64 -5.20
C PRO A 156 -7.77 -13.42 -5.65
N SER A 157 -7.09 -12.46 -6.25
CA SER A 157 -7.67 -11.31 -6.90
C SER A 157 -7.12 -11.22 -8.33
N TYR A 158 -7.98 -10.98 -9.28
CA TYR A 158 -7.62 -10.90 -10.70
C TYR A 158 -8.00 -9.53 -11.26
N ASP A 159 -7.19 -9.03 -12.20
CA ASP A 159 -7.48 -7.84 -12.98
C ASP A 159 -8.57 -8.09 -14.05
N GLU A 160 -8.96 -7.07 -14.78
CA GLU A 160 -9.96 -7.13 -15.85
C GLU A 160 -9.60 -8.13 -16.99
N ASN A 161 -8.33 -8.51 -17.11
CA ASN A 161 -7.82 -9.46 -18.10
C ASN A 161 -7.67 -10.90 -17.57
N GLY A 162 -8.09 -11.15 -16.32
CA GLY A 162 -7.95 -12.44 -15.67
C GLY A 162 -6.54 -12.75 -15.16
N ARG A 163 -5.65 -11.76 -15.07
CA ARG A 163 -4.30 -11.94 -14.52
C ARG A 163 -4.32 -11.77 -13.01
N LEU A 164 -3.64 -12.67 -12.29
CA LEU A 164 -3.52 -12.53 -10.84
C LEU A 164 -2.80 -11.22 -10.50
N ASN A 165 -3.49 -10.30 -9.83
CA ASN A 165 -2.93 -9.01 -9.43
C ASN A 165 -2.62 -8.92 -7.93
N PHE A 166 -3.25 -9.79 -7.11
CA PHE A 166 -3.01 -9.90 -5.68
C PHE A 166 -3.58 -11.20 -5.12
N PHE A 167 -3.32 -11.49 -3.86
CA PHE A 167 -4.09 -12.44 -3.07
C PHE A 167 -4.02 -12.08 -1.58
N THR A 168 -4.99 -12.53 -0.81
CA THR A 168 -5.00 -12.38 0.65
C THR A 168 -4.99 -13.75 1.30
N GLY A 169 -4.04 -13.99 2.19
CA GLY A 169 -4.04 -15.15 3.09
C GLY A 169 -4.78 -14.82 4.38
N ARG A 170 -5.79 -15.63 4.75
CA ARG A 170 -6.53 -15.53 6.01
C ARG A 170 -6.43 -16.81 6.81
N SER A 171 -5.89 -16.75 8.02
CA SER A 171 -5.86 -17.92 8.91
C SER A 171 -7.27 -18.37 9.27
N PHE A 172 -7.48 -19.69 9.25
CA PHE A 172 -8.69 -20.35 9.76
C PHE A 172 -8.50 -20.98 11.14
N GLU A 173 -7.37 -20.73 11.79
CA GLU A 173 -7.14 -21.09 13.18
C GLU A 173 -7.94 -20.17 14.13
N LYS A 174 -8.26 -20.70 15.33
CA LYS A 174 -9.06 -19.97 16.32
C LYS A 174 -8.32 -18.75 16.86
N ASP A 175 -7.04 -18.91 17.25
CA ASP A 175 -6.20 -17.87 17.81
C ASP A 175 -4.85 -17.80 17.06
N PRO A 176 -4.84 -17.29 15.82
CA PRO A 176 -3.63 -17.31 15.02
C PRO A 176 -2.66 -16.22 15.45
N TYR A 177 -1.37 -16.54 15.49
CA TYR A 177 -0.31 -15.54 15.65
C TYR A 177 -0.44 -14.40 14.62
N ARG A 178 -0.85 -14.73 13.38
CA ARG A 178 -1.09 -13.77 12.31
C ARG A 178 -2.42 -14.07 11.62
N LYS A 179 -3.37 -13.17 11.79
CA LYS A 179 -4.72 -13.29 11.22
C LYS A 179 -4.75 -13.17 9.69
N TYR A 180 -3.91 -12.28 9.13
CA TYR A 180 -3.79 -12.05 7.70
C TYR A 180 -2.34 -12.08 7.25
N ARG A 181 -2.08 -12.60 6.05
CA ARG A 181 -0.80 -12.53 5.37
C ARG A 181 -1.02 -12.25 3.88
N ASN A 182 -0.39 -11.20 3.40
CA ASN A 182 -0.46 -10.78 2.00
C ASN A 182 0.89 -11.01 1.32
N PRO A 183 0.94 -11.10 -0.01
CA PRO A 183 2.20 -11.15 -0.77
C PRO A 183 2.96 -9.82 -0.62
N GLU A 184 4.26 -9.87 -0.87
CA GLU A 184 5.11 -8.69 -0.99
C GLU A 184 4.90 -8.02 -2.35
N ALA A 185 3.71 -7.47 -2.56
CA ALA A 185 3.31 -6.84 -3.81
C ALA A 185 2.61 -5.49 -3.55
N SER A 186 2.54 -4.66 -4.57
CA SER A 186 1.81 -3.40 -4.51
C SER A 186 0.34 -3.65 -4.18
N ARG A 187 -0.21 -2.85 -3.27
CA ARG A 187 -1.66 -2.83 -2.99
C ARG A 187 -2.40 -1.80 -3.84
N ASP A 188 -1.69 -1.02 -4.65
CA ASP A 188 -2.31 -0.08 -5.59
C ASP A 188 -2.79 -0.84 -6.84
N ILE A 189 -3.77 -1.68 -6.62
CA ILE A 189 -4.47 -2.49 -7.62
C ILE A 189 -5.98 -2.29 -7.44
N ILE A 190 -6.78 -2.77 -8.36
CA ILE A 190 -8.22 -2.88 -8.20
C ILE A 190 -8.51 -4.35 -7.85
N PRO A 191 -8.85 -4.65 -6.58
CA PRO A 191 -9.14 -6.02 -6.21
C PRO A 191 -10.45 -6.52 -6.81
N PHE A 192 -10.48 -7.79 -7.20
CA PHE A 192 -11.66 -8.44 -7.78
C PHE A 192 -12.16 -7.81 -9.09
N GLU A 193 -11.32 -7.03 -9.77
CA GLU A 193 -11.70 -6.28 -10.97
C GLU A 193 -12.34 -7.16 -12.04
N LEU A 194 -11.88 -8.41 -12.21
CA LEU A 194 -12.47 -9.39 -13.14
C LEU A 194 -13.98 -9.57 -12.97
N PHE A 195 -14.49 -9.38 -11.75
CA PHE A 195 -15.91 -9.60 -11.40
C PHE A 195 -16.72 -8.32 -11.36
N ILE A 196 -16.14 -7.16 -11.71
CA ILE A 196 -16.77 -5.85 -11.61
C ILE A 196 -17.42 -5.46 -12.93
N ASN A 197 -18.69 -5.11 -12.83
CA ASN A 197 -19.39 -4.45 -13.91
C ASN A 197 -19.42 -2.93 -13.67
N TRP A 198 -18.57 -2.21 -14.39
CA TRP A 198 -18.42 -0.76 -14.24
C TRP A 198 -19.63 0.07 -14.64
N ARG A 199 -20.68 -0.55 -15.22
CA ARG A 199 -21.95 0.11 -15.56
C ARG A 199 -22.98 0.06 -14.43
N LEU A 200 -22.69 -0.66 -13.35
CA LEU A 200 -23.57 -0.82 -12.20
C LEU A 200 -23.02 -0.09 -10.98
N PRO A 201 -23.88 0.30 -10.02
CA PRO A 201 -23.43 0.85 -8.76
C PRO A 201 -22.41 -0.06 -8.08
N LEU A 202 -21.35 0.55 -7.54
CA LEU A 202 -20.23 -0.13 -6.91
C LEU A 202 -20.35 -0.05 -5.39
N VAL A 203 -20.12 -1.19 -4.72
CA VAL A 203 -20.03 -1.26 -3.26
C VAL A 203 -18.56 -1.37 -2.88
N LEU A 204 -18.06 -0.45 -2.05
CA LEU A 204 -16.74 -0.53 -1.43
C LEU A 204 -16.89 -1.12 -0.04
N CYS A 205 -16.05 -2.10 0.29
CA CYS A 205 -16.05 -2.78 1.60
C CYS A 205 -14.64 -2.97 2.13
N GLU A 206 -14.50 -3.32 3.42
CA GLU A 206 -13.20 -3.38 4.07
C GLU A 206 -12.34 -4.54 3.57
N GLY A 207 -12.93 -5.72 3.46
CA GLY A 207 -12.18 -6.95 3.21
C GLY A 207 -12.74 -7.87 2.13
N PRO A 208 -11.91 -8.83 1.65
CA PRO A 208 -12.33 -9.76 0.59
C PRO A 208 -13.55 -10.60 0.95
N PHE A 209 -13.69 -11.07 2.19
CA PHE A 209 -14.86 -11.84 2.59
C PHE A 209 -16.15 -11.02 2.58
N ASP A 210 -16.05 -9.72 2.90
CA ASP A 210 -17.21 -8.84 2.86
C ASP A 210 -17.67 -8.65 1.41
N ALA A 211 -16.72 -8.46 0.49
CA ALA A 211 -17.02 -8.35 -0.94
C ALA A 211 -17.69 -9.62 -1.48
N ILE A 212 -17.20 -10.81 -1.10
CA ILE A 212 -17.81 -12.09 -1.49
C ILE A 212 -19.21 -12.25 -0.90
N ALA A 213 -19.39 -11.91 0.37
CA ALA A 213 -20.67 -12.06 1.07
C ALA A 213 -21.76 -11.10 0.53
N ILE A 214 -21.37 -9.93 0.05
CA ILE A 214 -22.28 -8.95 -0.58
C ILE A 214 -22.92 -9.54 -1.85
N LYS A 215 -22.26 -10.46 -2.55
CA LYS A 215 -22.75 -11.13 -3.79
C LYS A 215 -23.18 -10.18 -4.90
N ARG A 216 -22.70 -8.95 -4.88
CA ARG A 216 -22.99 -7.88 -5.83
C ARG A 216 -21.68 -7.33 -6.40
N ASN A 217 -21.78 -6.22 -7.05
CA ASN A 217 -20.68 -5.46 -7.63
C ASN A 217 -19.85 -4.80 -6.51
N ALA A 218 -18.93 -5.56 -5.86
CA ALA A 218 -18.24 -5.13 -4.65
C ALA A 218 -16.73 -5.24 -4.79
N ILE A 219 -16.00 -4.21 -4.34
CA ILE A 219 -14.53 -4.14 -4.30
C ILE A 219 -14.06 -4.03 -2.85
N PRO A 220 -13.18 -4.93 -2.38
CA PRO A 220 -12.54 -4.79 -1.08
C PRO A 220 -11.38 -3.79 -1.14
N LEU A 221 -11.25 -2.93 -0.12
CA LEU A 221 -10.22 -1.88 -0.11
C LEU A 221 -8.82 -2.35 0.28
N LEU A 222 -8.67 -3.57 0.82
CA LEU A 222 -7.40 -4.14 1.30
C LEU A 222 -6.65 -3.25 2.32
N GLY A 223 -7.35 -2.35 3.00
CA GLY A 223 -6.84 -1.39 3.98
C GLY A 223 -7.80 -0.24 4.20
N ASN A 224 -7.32 0.85 4.82
CA ASN A 224 -8.16 1.97 5.26
C ASN A 224 -8.32 3.07 4.19
N ASN A 225 -7.71 2.93 3.02
CA ASN A 225 -7.71 3.95 1.97
C ASN A 225 -8.16 3.36 0.64
N ILE A 226 -8.82 4.17 -0.18
CA ILE A 226 -9.11 3.82 -1.58
C ILE A 226 -7.80 3.89 -2.37
N GLN A 227 -7.52 2.86 -3.14
CA GLN A 227 -6.31 2.76 -3.96
C GLN A 227 -6.34 3.79 -5.09
N SER A 228 -5.16 4.30 -5.47
CA SER A 228 -5.04 5.35 -6.50
C SER A 228 -5.56 4.89 -7.86
N LYS A 229 -5.37 3.62 -8.21
CA LYS A 229 -5.90 3.04 -9.45
C LYS A 229 -7.43 2.99 -9.44
N LEU A 230 -8.05 2.62 -8.32
CA LEU A 230 -9.50 2.61 -8.17
C LEU A 230 -10.07 4.03 -8.25
N MET A 231 -9.46 5.01 -7.55
CA MET A 231 -9.87 6.43 -7.59
C MET A 231 -9.85 7.04 -9.00
N LYS A 232 -9.01 6.54 -9.90
CA LYS A 232 -8.95 7.02 -11.29
C LYS A 232 -10.02 6.40 -12.18
N LYS A 233 -10.63 5.30 -11.75
CA LYS A 233 -11.57 4.50 -12.55
C LYS A 233 -13.04 4.75 -12.14
N ILE A 234 -13.26 5.30 -10.95
CA ILE A 234 -14.57 5.73 -10.42
C ILE A 234 -14.73 7.25 -10.48
#